data_53c78f19f67dea9c9dc9a3929813f3ee
#
_entry.id   53c78f19f67dea9c9dc9a3929813f3ee
#
_cell.length_a   1.000
_cell.length_b   1.000
_cell.length_c   1.000
_cell.angle_alpha   90.00
_cell.angle_beta   90.00
_cell.angle_gamma   90.00
#
_symmetry.space_group_name_H-M   'P 1'
#
loop_
_entity.id
_entity.type
_entity.pdbx_description
1 polymer ?
#
loop_
_entity_poly.entity_id
_entity_poly.type
_entity_poly.pdbx_seq_one_letter_code
_entity_poly.pdbx_strand_id
1 'polypeptide(L)'
;QHIKTSLGDIWITDALENNFIKSEAESRQEYEARFLREMLRACVGGTELRHELNGAPILNHQPGLHISISHSDNWFAIYVSTKQHIGIDLEIHSIQIERTKKYFLTKSEMESLQPTIEEAKICWGIKESVFKMLRGNMKSMLEEVEIVSIGKNEARAKFQNQMIKIKHQQSQSFVLVYTD
;
A
#
# COMPACT_ATOMS: atom_id res chain seq x y z
N GLN A 1 -0.58 -2.28 15.08
CA GLN A 1 -0.87 -0.84 15.08
C GLN A 1 -2.18 -0.57 14.35
N HIS A 2 -2.99 0.37 14.86
CA HIS A 2 -4.22 0.83 14.22
C HIS A 2 -4.15 2.34 14.00
N ILE A 3 -4.47 2.79 12.78
CA ILE A 3 -4.47 4.20 12.37
C ILE A 3 -5.86 4.56 11.87
N LYS A 4 -6.46 5.60 12.45
CA LYS A 4 -7.67 6.22 11.91
C LYS A 4 -7.30 7.32 10.93
N THR A 5 -7.87 7.27 9.73
CA THR A 5 -7.66 8.27 8.67
C THR A 5 -8.94 9.06 8.42
N SER A 6 -8.90 10.04 7.54
CA SER A 6 -10.11 10.77 7.12
C SER A 6 -11.05 9.90 6.27
N LEU A 7 -10.56 8.85 5.65
CA LEU A 7 -11.33 7.98 4.76
C LEU A 7 -11.72 6.63 5.40
N GLY A 8 -10.99 6.15 6.41
CA GLY A 8 -11.24 4.83 7.01
C GLY A 8 -10.20 4.42 8.03
N ASP A 9 -10.02 3.12 8.20
CA ASP A 9 -9.16 2.52 9.21
C ASP A 9 -8.05 1.68 8.58
N ILE A 10 -6.83 1.82 9.09
CA ILE A 10 -5.65 1.05 8.67
C ILE A 10 -5.16 0.20 9.84
N TRP A 11 -4.95 -1.07 9.61
CA TRP A 11 -4.28 -2.00 10.53
C TRP A 11 -2.97 -2.46 9.94
N ILE A 12 -1.91 -2.40 10.77
CA ILE A 12 -0.55 -2.81 10.41
C ILE A 12 -0.08 -3.79 11.47
N THR A 13 0.51 -4.89 11.05
CA THR A 13 1.04 -5.88 11.96
C THR A 13 2.21 -6.67 11.36
N ASP A 14 3.11 -7.09 12.21
CA ASP A 14 4.13 -8.10 11.91
C ASP A 14 3.59 -9.48 12.28
N ALA A 15 3.61 -10.40 11.33
CA ALA A 15 3.14 -11.75 11.53
C ALA A 15 3.99 -12.51 12.58
N LEU A 16 5.30 -12.26 12.63
CA LEU A 16 6.20 -12.91 13.58
C LEU A 16 5.96 -12.42 15.01
N GLU A 17 5.73 -11.13 15.22
CA GLU A 17 5.39 -10.59 16.55
C GLU A 17 4.08 -11.18 17.08
N ASN A 18 3.20 -11.63 16.20
CA ASN A 18 1.96 -12.32 16.56
C ASN A 18 2.11 -13.84 16.64
N ASN A 19 3.33 -14.37 16.68
CA ASN A 19 3.63 -15.81 16.67
C ASN A 19 2.97 -16.57 15.51
N PHE A 20 2.72 -15.90 14.40
CA PHE A 20 2.13 -16.50 13.22
C PHE A 20 3.24 -17.06 12.33
N ILE A 21 3.55 -18.33 12.54
CA ILE A 21 4.68 -19.01 11.93
C ILE A 21 4.23 -19.76 10.67
N LYS A 22 5.03 -19.63 9.62
CA LYS A 22 4.89 -20.42 8.40
C LYS A 22 5.27 -21.87 8.66
N SER A 23 4.41 -22.84 8.29
CA SER A 23 4.74 -24.25 8.37
C SER A 23 5.71 -24.66 7.25
N GLU A 24 6.48 -25.74 7.44
CA GLU A 24 7.43 -26.24 6.43
C GLU A 24 6.72 -26.66 5.12
N ALA A 25 5.52 -27.21 5.23
CA ALA A 25 4.73 -27.67 4.09
C ALA A 25 3.96 -26.53 3.37
N GLU A 26 3.92 -25.34 3.93
CA GLU A 26 3.15 -24.20 3.43
C GLU A 26 3.98 -23.36 2.45
N SER A 27 3.43 -23.04 1.29
CA SER A 27 4.03 -22.06 0.39
C SER A 27 3.96 -20.64 0.99
N ARG A 28 4.73 -19.71 0.44
CA ARG A 28 4.67 -18.30 0.87
C ARG A 28 3.27 -17.71 0.64
N GLN A 29 2.64 -18.01 -0.48
CA GLN A 29 1.31 -17.53 -0.83
C GLN A 29 0.22 -18.06 0.12
N GLU A 30 0.27 -19.33 0.49
CA GLU A 30 -0.67 -19.93 1.44
C GLU A 30 -0.53 -19.30 2.83
N TYR A 31 0.71 -19.08 3.28
CA TYR A 31 1.01 -18.38 4.53
C TYR A 31 0.40 -16.97 4.54
N GLU A 32 0.68 -16.17 3.50
CA GLU A 32 0.16 -14.81 3.36
C GLU A 32 -1.36 -14.77 3.33
N ALA A 33 -1.98 -15.65 2.55
CA ALA A 33 -3.44 -15.77 2.47
C ALA A 33 -4.07 -16.18 3.82
N ARG A 34 -3.43 -17.08 4.56
CA ARG A 34 -3.87 -17.50 5.90
C ARG A 34 -3.76 -16.36 6.89
N PHE A 35 -2.64 -15.63 6.89
CA PHE A 35 -2.45 -14.49 7.79
C PHE A 35 -3.43 -13.34 7.50
N LEU A 36 -3.60 -12.97 6.24
CA LEU A 36 -4.57 -11.96 5.83
C LEU A 36 -6.01 -12.33 6.26
N ARG A 37 -6.36 -13.60 6.19
CA ARG A 37 -7.68 -14.07 6.65
C ARG A 37 -7.86 -13.87 8.16
N GLU A 38 -6.84 -14.14 8.96
CA GLU A 38 -6.90 -13.89 10.41
C GLU A 38 -6.95 -12.38 10.72
N MET A 39 -6.15 -11.56 10.03
CA MET A 39 -6.26 -10.10 10.16
C MET A 39 -7.67 -9.60 9.82
N LEU A 40 -8.26 -10.05 8.72
CA LEU A 40 -9.60 -9.65 8.32
C LEU A 40 -10.65 -10.05 9.34
N ARG A 41 -10.54 -11.24 9.93
CA ARG A 41 -11.42 -11.67 11.03
C ARG A 41 -11.33 -10.74 12.23
N ALA A 42 -10.12 -10.36 12.61
CA ALA A 42 -9.89 -9.48 13.74
C ALA A 42 -10.34 -8.03 13.49
N CYS A 43 -10.14 -7.51 12.28
CA CYS A 43 -10.35 -6.10 11.96
C CYS A 43 -11.76 -5.80 11.41
N VAL A 44 -12.37 -6.73 10.65
CA VAL A 44 -13.59 -6.49 9.87
C VAL A 44 -14.73 -7.48 10.21
N GLY A 45 -14.49 -8.39 11.17
CA GLY A 45 -15.55 -9.28 11.66
C GLY A 45 -15.86 -10.48 10.78
N GLY A 46 -14.86 -11.06 10.11
CA GLY A 46 -14.98 -12.39 9.53
C GLY A 46 -15.55 -12.43 8.11
N THR A 47 -15.14 -11.50 7.27
CA THR A 47 -15.48 -11.48 5.85
C THR A 47 -14.49 -12.30 5.01
N GLU A 48 -14.93 -12.81 3.87
CA GLU A 48 -14.10 -13.51 2.91
C GLU A 48 -13.47 -12.51 1.94
N LEU A 49 -12.15 -12.63 1.73
CA LEU A 49 -11.42 -11.89 0.72
C LEU A 49 -11.55 -12.59 -0.63
N ARG A 50 -11.95 -11.86 -1.64
CA ARG A 50 -11.93 -12.26 -3.04
C ARG A 50 -11.15 -11.25 -3.87
N HIS A 51 -10.88 -11.58 -5.12
CA HIS A 51 -10.22 -10.70 -6.07
C HIS A 51 -11.07 -10.54 -7.33
N GLU A 52 -11.11 -9.35 -7.87
CA GLU A 52 -11.68 -9.08 -9.18
C GLU A 52 -10.78 -9.65 -10.29
N LEU A 53 -11.26 -9.61 -11.53
CA LEU A 53 -10.49 -10.08 -12.69
C LEU A 53 -9.15 -9.35 -12.88
N ASN A 54 -9.07 -8.09 -12.45
CA ASN A 54 -7.85 -7.27 -12.47
C ASN A 54 -6.94 -7.48 -11.23
N GLY A 55 -7.28 -8.41 -10.34
CA GLY A 55 -6.54 -8.70 -9.12
C GLY A 55 -6.87 -7.81 -7.93
N ALA A 56 -7.74 -6.80 -8.07
CA ALA A 56 -8.09 -5.92 -6.98
C ALA A 56 -8.88 -6.65 -5.88
N PRO A 57 -8.54 -6.46 -4.58
CA PRO A 57 -9.22 -7.14 -3.50
C PRO A 57 -10.64 -6.61 -3.26
N ILE A 58 -11.56 -7.51 -2.92
CA ILE A 58 -12.93 -7.19 -2.52
C ILE A 58 -13.33 -8.01 -1.29
N LEU A 59 -14.20 -7.43 -0.46
CA LEU A 59 -14.78 -8.09 0.70
C LEU A 59 -16.12 -8.71 0.30
N ASN A 60 -16.19 -10.05 0.36
CA ASN A 60 -17.41 -10.76 0.07
C ASN A 60 -18.46 -10.51 1.17
N HIS A 61 -19.73 -10.36 0.80
CA HIS A 61 -20.83 -10.07 1.72
C HIS A 61 -20.73 -8.76 2.54
N GLN A 62 -19.85 -7.84 2.14
CA GLN A 62 -19.72 -6.51 2.73
C GLN A 62 -19.87 -5.42 1.65
N PRO A 63 -21.05 -5.31 0.99
CA PRO A 63 -21.25 -4.28 -0.03
C PRO A 63 -21.16 -2.91 0.64
N GLY A 64 -20.32 -2.04 0.09
CA GLY A 64 -20.07 -0.71 0.66
C GLY A 64 -18.81 -0.60 1.51
N LEU A 65 -18.11 -1.69 1.79
CA LEU A 65 -16.73 -1.65 2.30
C LEU A 65 -15.74 -1.90 1.18
N HIS A 66 -14.76 -1.02 1.08
CA HIS A 66 -13.63 -1.12 0.16
C HIS A 66 -12.38 -1.47 0.94
N ILE A 67 -11.48 -2.21 0.31
CA ILE A 67 -10.25 -2.67 0.92
C ILE A 67 -9.07 -2.45 -0.01
N SER A 68 -7.95 -2.05 0.56
CA SER A 68 -6.63 -2.09 -0.07
C SER A 68 -5.66 -2.81 0.86
N ILE A 69 -4.77 -3.59 0.29
CA ILE A 69 -3.85 -4.47 1.02
C ILE A 69 -2.44 -4.24 0.51
N SER A 70 -1.49 -4.22 1.42
CA SER A 70 -0.07 -4.32 1.11
C SER A 70 0.63 -5.21 2.11
N HIS A 71 1.65 -5.91 1.66
CA HIS A 71 2.55 -6.67 2.52
C HIS A 71 3.96 -6.66 1.96
N SER A 72 4.92 -6.62 2.86
CA SER A 72 6.34 -6.69 2.54
C SER A 72 7.02 -7.54 3.61
N ASP A 73 7.64 -8.65 3.20
CA ASP A 73 8.16 -9.69 4.08
C ASP A 73 7.11 -10.20 5.09
N ASN A 74 7.29 -9.99 6.38
CA ASN A 74 6.35 -10.42 7.42
C ASN A 74 5.39 -9.30 7.87
N TRP A 75 5.53 -8.11 7.31
CA TRP A 75 4.66 -6.98 7.60
C TRP A 75 3.46 -6.93 6.67
N PHE A 76 2.29 -6.72 7.25
CA PHE A 76 1.01 -6.65 6.54
C PHE A 76 0.26 -5.38 6.92
N ALA A 77 -0.36 -4.76 5.94
CA ALA A 77 -1.22 -3.61 6.11
C ALA A 77 -2.55 -3.81 5.39
N ILE A 78 -3.64 -3.51 6.07
CA ILE A 78 -5.01 -3.52 5.53
C ILE A 78 -5.59 -2.14 5.73
N TYR A 79 -6.12 -1.54 4.68
CA TYR A 79 -6.87 -0.31 4.69
C TYR A 79 -8.33 -0.60 4.33
N VAL A 80 -9.27 -0.28 5.20
CA VAL A 80 -10.71 -0.50 4.99
C VAL A 80 -11.45 0.83 5.10
N SER A 81 -12.41 1.04 4.22
CA SER A 81 -13.18 2.27 4.12
C SER A 81 -14.57 2.05 3.55
N THR A 82 -15.51 2.90 3.91
CA THR A 82 -16.78 3.05 3.18
C THR A 82 -16.64 3.92 1.92
N LYS A 83 -15.49 4.56 1.74
CA LYS A 83 -15.16 5.34 0.54
C LYS A 83 -14.46 4.46 -0.48
N GLN A 84 -14.84 4.63 -1.74
CA GLN A 84 -14.06 4.11 -2.86
C GLN A 84 -12.71 4.86 -2.95
N HIS A 85 -11.83 4.39 -3.79
CA HIS A 85 -10.56 5.08 -4.08
C HIS A 85 -9.63 5.22 -2.88
N ILE A 86 -9.47 4.13 -2.15
CA ILE A 86 -8.41 3.98 -1.15
C ILE A 86 -7.27 3.13 -1.69
N GLY A 87 -6.05 3.49 -1.33
CA GLY A 87 -4.85 2.73 -1.68
C GLY A 87 -3.84 2.80 -0.56
N ILE A 88 -3.17 1.68 -0.31
CA ILE A 88 -2.12 1.56 0.69
C ILE A 88 -0.93 0.83 0.13
N ASP A 89 0.25 1.28 0.49
CA ASP A 89 1.48 0.55 0.26
C ASP A 89 2.35 0.52 1.51
N LEU A 90 3.00 -0.61 1.72
CA LEU A 90 3.88 -0.86 2.84
C LEU A 90 5.15 -1.52 2.34
N GLU A 91 6.31 -0.89 2.62
CA GLU A 91 7.62 -1.37 2.21
C GLU A 91 8.56 -1.46 3.39
N ILE A 92 9.29 -2.56 3.49
CA ILE A 92 10.40 -2.69 4.43
C ILE A 92 11.66 -2.00 3.88
N HIS A 93 12.62 -1.75 4.74
CA HIS A 93 13.89 -1.16 4.33
C HIS A 93 14.67 -2.08 3.39
N SER A 94 14.67 -1.76 2.09
CA SER A 94 15.38 -2.50 1.05
C SER A 94 16.37 -1.60 0.31
N ILE A 95 17.62 -2.08 0.17
CA ILE A 95 18.67 -1.37 -0.58
C ILE A 95 18.38 -1.37 -2.10
N GLN A 96 17.49 -2.24 -2.59
CA GLN A 96 17.23 -2.38 -4.03
C GLN A 96 16.54 -1.16 -4.65
N ILE A 97 15.85 -0.33 -3.84
CA ILE A 97 15.07 0.81 -4.32
C ILE A 97 15.93 1.79 -5.14
N GLU A 98 17.18 2.01 -4.74
CA GLU A 98 18.09 2.92 -5.44
C GLU A 98 18.35 2.49 -6.89
N ARG A 99 18.46 1.19 -7.14
CA ARG A 99 18.69 0.63 -8.47
C ARG A 99 17.44 0.63 -9.33
N THR A 100 16.27 0.61 -8.70
CA THR A 100 14.97 0.46 -9.38
C THR A 100 14.25 1.78 -9.59
N LYS A 101 14.67 2.88 -8.95
CA LYS A 101 13.99 4.18 -9.05
C LYS A 101 13.71 4.67 -10.48
N LYS A 102 14.57 4.36 -11.43
CA LYS A 102 14.39 4.68 -12.86
C LYS A 102 13.19 3.98 -13.52
N TYR A 103 12.62 2.97 -12.89
CA TYR A 103 11.45 2.23 -13.40
C TYR A 103 10.11 2.79 -12.89
N PHE A 104 10.15 3.67 -11.89
CA PHE A 104 8.94 4.29 -11.34
C PHE A 104 9.00 5.81 -11.20
N LEU A 105 10.18 6.43 -11.35
CA LEU A 105 10.34 7.88 -11.41
C LEU A 105 10.73 8.31 -12.82
N THR A 106 10.02 9.30 -13.34
CA THR A 106 10.38 9.97 -14.59
C THR A 106 11.67 10.76 -14.41
N LYS A 107 12.32 11.12 -15.50
CA LYS A 107 13.52 11.97 -15.46
C LYS A 107 13.22 13.31 -14.77
N SER A 108 12.08 13.92 -15.07
CA SER A 108 11.62 15.16 -14.45
C SER A 108 11.43 15.02 -12.93
N GLU A 109 10.83 13.94 -12.45
CA GLU A 109 10.67 13.68 -11.01
C GLU A 109 12.02 13.46 -10.33
N MET A 110 12.95 12.75 -10.96
CA MET A 110 14.30 12.56 -10.43
C MET A 110 15.06 13.89 -10.32
N GLU A 111 14.92 14.78 -11.30
CA GLU A 111 15.59 16.10 -11.30
C GLU A 111 14.95 17.06 -10.31
N SER A 112 13.62 17.08 -10.19
CA SER A 112 12.90 18.03 -9.32
C SER A 112 12.89 17.61 -7.84
N LEU A 113 12.72 16.32 -7.55
CA LEU A 113 12.62 15.81 -6.19
C LEU A 113 13.99 15.48 -5.60
N GLN A 114 14.95 15.04 -6.42
CA GLN A 114 16.28 14.57 -5.99
C GLN A 114 16.22 13.63 -4.77
N PRO A 115 15.39 12.58 -4.81
CA PRO A 115 15.05 11.84 -3.62
C PRO A 115 16.25 11.10 -3.05
N THR A 116 16.41 11.18 -1.74
CA THR A 116 17.26 10.27 -0.97
C THR A 116 16.74 8.83 -1.11
N ILE A 117 17.50 7.86 -0.62
CA ILE A 117 17.05 6.44 -0.62
C ILE A 117 15.71 6.29 0.13
N GLU A 118 15.55 6.98 1.24
CA GLU A 118 14.32 6.91 2.04
C GLU A 118 13.14 7.57 1.33
N GLU A 119 13.36 8.72 0.72
CA GLU A 119 12.32 9.39 -0.09
C GLU A 119 11.97 8.60 -1.35
N ALA A 120 12.91 7.86 -1.93
CA ALA A 120 12.63 6.97 -3.05
C ALA A 120 11.66 5.83 -2.67
N LYS A 121 11.70 5.33 -1.43
CA LYS A 121 10.69 4.37 -0.92
C LYS A 121 9.32 5.02 -0.81
N ILE A 122 9.27 6.26 -0.33
CA ILE A 122 8.03 7.03 -0.29
C ILE A 122 7.50 7.25 -1.71
N CYS A 123 8.37 7.60 -2.66
CA CYS A 123 7.99 7.75 -4.07
C CYS A 123 7.38 6.46 -4.64
N TRP A 124 8.02 5.32 -4.40
CA TRP A 124 7.49 4.00 -4.80
C TRP A 124 6.11 3.76 -4.18
N GLY A 125 6.00 3.91 -2.85
CA GLY A 125 4.73 3.75 -2.13
C GLY A 125 3.63 4.69 -2.62
N ILE A 126 3.96 5.93 -3.05
CA ILE A 126 3.01 6.85 -3.68
C ILE A 126 2.46 6.25 -4.97
N LYS A 127 3.34 5.80 -5.87
CA LYS A 127 2.94 5.21 -7.15
C LYS A 127 2.06 3.97 -6.95
N GLU A 128 2.48 3.07 -6.04
CA GLU A 128 1.74 1.84 -5.69
C GLU A 128 0.40 2.13 -5.01
N SER A 129 0.35 3.07 -4.06
CA SER A 129 -0.90 3.40 -3.39
C SER A 129 -1.92 4.02 -4.36
N VAL A 130 -1.48 4.86 -5.30
CA VAL A 130 -2.35 5.40 -6.35
C VAL A 130 -2.80 4.29 -7.31
N PHE A 131 -1.91 3.38 -7.72
CA PHE A 131 -2.27 2.21 -8.54
C PHE A 131 -3.36 1.36 -7.86
N LYS A 132 -3.19 1.05 -6.58
CA LYS A 132 -4.17 0.30 -5.78
C LYS A 132 -5.48 1.06 -5.60
N MET A 133 -5.43 2.38 -5.38
CA MET A 133 -6.60 3.25 -5.30
C MET A 133 -7.44 3.20 -6.59
N LEU A 134 -6.78 3.14 -7.74
CA LEU A 134 -7.41 3.03 -9.05
C LEU A 134 -7.74 1.57 -9.45
N ARG A 135 -7.52 0.63 -8.53
CA ARG A 135 -7.77 -0.81 -8.74
C ARG A 135 -7.06 -1.35 -9.98
N GLY A 136 -5.84 -0.88 -10.24
CA GLY A 136 -5.05 -1.26 -11.41
C GLY A 136 -5.51 -0.66 -12.75
N ASN A 137 -6.48 0.25 -12.74
CA ASN A 137 -6.99 0.88 -13.97
C ASN A 137 -6.08 2.02 -14.46
N MET A 138 -4.83 1.69 -14.74
CA MET A 138 -3.86 2.55 -15.43
C MET A 138 -2.92 1.72 -16.28
N LYS A 139 -2.31 2.35 -17.27
CA LYS A 139 -1.37 1.68 -18.19
C LYS A 139 0.06 1.68 -17.65
N SER A 140 0.44 2.76 -16.96
CA SER A 140 1.81 2.96 -16.50
C SER A 140 1.84 3.86 -15.26
N MET A 141 2.28 3.33 -14.13
CA MET A 141 2.51 4.13 -12.92
C MET A 141 3.60 5.19 -13.15
N LEU A 142 4.60 4.87 -13.94
CA LEU A 142 5.70 5.79 -14.27
C LEU A 142 5.19 7.05 -14.95
N GLU A 143 4.32 6.90 -15.95
CA GLU A 143 3.92 7.99 -16.85
C GLU A 143 2.64 8.71 -16.40
N GLU A 144 1.72 7.98 -15.78
CA GLU A 144 0.38 8.50 -15.46
C GLU A 144 0.24 9.06 -14.05
N VAL A 145 1.11 8.67 -13.12
CA VAL A 145 1.13 9.19 -11.76
C VAL A 145 2.32 10.15 -11.59
N GLU A 146 2.06 11.43 -11.47
CA GLU A 146 3.08 12.45 -11.21
C GLU A 146 3.19 12.72 -9.71
N ILE A 147 4.38 12.64 -9.14
CA ILE A 147 4.65 13.06 -7.76
C ILE A 147 4.95 14.55 -7.78
N VAL A 148 4.05 15.33 -7.20
CA VAL A 148 4.12 16.79 -7.22
C VAL A 148 4.97 17.35 -6.07
N SER A 149 4.83 16.75 -4.87
CA SER A 149 5.59 17.17 -3.69
C SER A 149 5.62 16.08 -2.63
N ILE A 150 6.70 16.06 -1.86
CA ILE A 150 6.87 15.21 -0.68
C ILE A 150 7.24 16.14 0.49
N GLY A 151 6.43 16.11 1.55
CA GLY A 151 6.70 16.79 2.82
C GLY A 151 7.00 15.78 3.93
N LYS A 152 7.00 16.22 5.17
CA LYS A 152 7.39 15.37 6.33
C LYS A 152 6.52 14.14 6.53
N ASN A 153 5.20 14.27 6.39
CA ASN A 153 4.22 13.18 6.60
C ASN A 153 3.13 13.18 5.53
N GLU A 154 3.21 14.05 4.57
CA GLU A 154 2.24 14.26 3.51
C GLU A 154 2.95 14.40 2.17
N ALA A 155 2.29 13.92 1.13
CA ALA A 155 2.72 14.12 -0.24
C ALA A 155 1.50 14.45 -1.11
N ARG A 156 1.76 14.91 -2.31
CA ARG A 156 0.76 15.13 -3.34
C ARG A 156 1.17 14.43 -4.60
N ALA A 157 0.26 13.66 -5.15
CA ALA A 157 0.39 13.06 -6.45
C ALA A 157 -0.71 13.59 -7.37
N LYS A 158 -0.47 13.49 -8.66
CA LYS A 158 -1.44 13.84 -9.69
C LYS A 158 -1.63 12.66 -10.61
N PHE A 159 -2.89 12.31 -10.86
CA PHE A 159 -3.29 11.36 -11.88
C PHE A 159 -4.28 12.04 -12.82
N GLN A 160 -3.95 12.10 -14.10
CA GLN A 160 -4.69 12.92 -15.05
C GLN A 160 -4.78 14.39 -14.56
N ASN A 161 -5.99 14.92 -14.35
CA ASN A 161 -6.21 16.27 -13.85
C ASN A 161 -6.63 16.33 -12.37
N GLN A 162 -6.53 15.21 -11.64
CA GLN A 162 -6.94 15.12 -10.25
C GLN A 162 -5.72 15.11 -9.32
N MET A 163 -5.75 15.96 -8.31
CA MET A 163 -4.79 15.94 -7.21
C MET A 163 -5.21 14.92 -6.17
N ILE A 164 -4.28 14.06 -5.79
CA ILE A 164 -4.44 13.01 -4.78
C ILE A 164 -3.62 13.40 -3.57
N LYS A 165 -4.28 13.46 -2.43
CA LYS A 165 -3.61 13.65 -1.14
C LYS A 165 -3.10 12.31 -0.65
N ILE A 166 -1.85 12.30 -0.26
CA ILE A 166 -1.12 11.12 0.22
C ILE A 166 -0.62 11.42 1.64
N LYS A 167 -0.73 10.44 2.49
CA LYS A 167 -0.06 10.42 3.79
C LYS A 167 1.03 9.37 3.77
N HIS A 168 2.10 9.63 4.46
CA HIS A 168 3.13 8.62 4.67
C HIS A 168 3.66 8.67 6.11
N GLN A 169 4.14 7.53 6.54
CA GLN A 169 4.69 7.31 7.86
C GLN A 169 5.91 6.42 7.74
N GLN A 170 6.98 6.81 8.39
CA GLN A 170 8.23 6.06 8.40
C GLN A 170 8.53 5.60 9.82
N SER A 171 8.84 4.33 9.96
CA SER A 171 9.31 3.69 11.19
C SER A 171 10.72 3.12 10.97
N GLN A 172 11.28 2.50 12.00
CA GLN A 172 12.53 1.73 11.86
C GLN A 172 12.37 0.47 11.01
N SER A 173 11.15 -0.07 10.91
CA SER A 173 10.89 -1.36 10.26
C SER A 173 10.26 -1.22 8.88
N PHE A 174 9.49 -0.18 8.63
CA PHE A 174 8.76 -0.02 7.37
C PHE A 174 8.50 1.45 7.00
N VAL A 175 8.22 1.66 5.73
CA VAL A 175 7.58 2.87 5.20
C VAL A 175 6.14 2.50 4.83
N LEU A 176 5.18 3.28 5.32
CA LEU A 176 3.76 3.17 4.98
C LEU A 176 3.34 4.38 4.18
N VAL A 177 2.63 4.17 3.07
CA VAL A 177 2.07 5.22 2.23
C VAL A 177 0.61 4.89 1.95
N TYR A 178 -0.29 5.87 2.05
CA TYR A 178 -1.71 5.67 1.80
C TYR A 178 -2.40 6.93 1.30
N THR A 179 -3.48 6.75 0.55
CA THR A 179 -4.35 7.85 0.09
C THR A 179 -5.26 8.34 1.22
N ASP A 180 -5.46 9.66 1.33
CA ASP A 180 -6.24 10.30 2.40
C ASP A 180 -7.15 11.44 1.91
#